data_30fa02114ad3cf394e0c4dce96866569
#
_entry.id   30fa02114ad3cf394e0c4dce96866569
#
_cell.length_a   1.000
_cell.length_b   1.000
_cell.length_c   1.000
_cell.angle_alpha   90.00
_cell.angle_beta   90.00
_cell.angle_gamma   90.00
#
_symmetry.space_group_name_H-M   'P 1'
#
loop_
_entity.id
_entity.type
_entity.pdbx_description
1 polymer ?
#
loop_
_entity_poly.entity_id
_entity_poly.type
_entity_poly.pdbx_seq_one_letter_code
_entity_poly.pdbx_strand_id
1 'polypeptide(L)'
;FEVCDGIYQVRGFDMANATFIRTNNGWIIFDVLMCKENMQAAKALMENRFGPLDVKAVLYSHSHVDHFGGAEGAIDRNNVADPSLSVDKQLASGKTVILAPKGFLKHAICENVYAGIAMARRAQYQYGTVLEKGEKGALSIGIGMGQSTGQVSLIAPTYEIGEDVPKLTIDGLEIEFQLTPGTEAPAEMNAYFPK
;
A
#
# COMPACT_ATOMS: atom_id res chain seq x y z
N PHE A 1 0.91 9.74 -13.11
CA PHE A 1 1.47 11.09 -12.88
C PHE A 1 2.90 10.96 -12.36
N GLU A 2 3.83 11.62 -12.98
CA GLU A 2 5.23 11.72 -12.50
C GLU A 2 5.31 12.86 -11.48
N VAL A 3 5.61 12.48 -10.23
CA VAL A 3 5.68 13.45 -9.11
C VAL A 3 7.00 14.22 -9.16
N CYS A 4 8.08 13.47 -9.33
CA CYS A 4 9.43 13.93 -9.59
C CYS A 4 10.20 12.80 -10.28
N ASP A 5 11.45 13.02 -10.66
CA ASP A 5 12.26 11.99 -11.32
C ASP A 5 12.29 10.69 -10.50
N GLY A 6 11.91 9.60 -11.13
CA GLY A 6 11.87 8.27 -10.52
C GLY A 6 10.67 7.98 -9.62
N ILE A 7 9.77 8.94 -9.35
CA ILE A 7 8.57 8.73 -8.52
C ILE A 7 7.30 8.95 -9.34
N TYR A 8 6.50 7.89 -9.46
CA TYR A 8 5.27 7.87 -10.25
C TYR A 8 4.09 7.49 -9.38
N GLN A 9 2.98 8.19 -9.52
CA GLN A 9 1.77 7.93 -8.78
C GLN A 9 0.61 7.60 -9.73
N VAL A 10 0.00 6.44 -9.54
CA VAL A 10 -1.25 6.05 -10.21
C VAL A 10 -2.41 6.54 -9.37
N ARG A 11 -3.23 7.41 -9.96
CA ARG A 11 -4.34 8.12 -9.33
C ARG A 11 -5.67 7.77 -10.00
N GLY A 12 -6.76 7.84 -9.25
CA GLY A 12 -8.12 7.67 -9.77
C GLY A 12 -8.52 6.24 -10.09
N PHE A 13 -7.71 5.24 -9.69
CA PHE A 13 -8.06 3.82 -9.80
C PHE A 13 -8.85 3.35 -8.57
N ASP A 14 -8.69 4.05 -7.45
CA ASP A 14 -9.33 3.76 -6.19
C ASP A 14 -9.47 5.04 -5.35
N MET A 15 -9.92 4.93 -4.10
CA MET A 15 -9.90 6.04 -3.15
C MET A 15 -8.47 6.41 -2.74
N ALA A 16 -7.58 5.44 -2.54
CA ALA A 16 -6.16 5.66 -2.33
C ALA A 16 -5.39 5.75 -3.66
N ASN A 17 -4.12 6.15 -3.59
CA ASN A 17 -3.19 6.16 -4.72
C ASN A 17 -2.10 5.10 -4.50
N ALA A 18 -1.59 4.52 -5.59
CA ALA A 18 -0.40 3.69 -5.55
C ALA A 18 0.81 4.48 -6.07
N THR A 19 1.90 4.52 -5.29
CA THR A 19 3.11 5.24 -5.66
C THR A 19 4.22 4.25 -5.98
N PHE A 20 4.79 4.38 -7.17
CA PHE A 20 5.89 3.57 -7.67
C PHE A 20 7.18 4.37 -7.63
N ILE A 21 8.18 3.87 -6.95
CA ILE A 21 9.45 4.55 -6.72
C ILE A 21 10.55 3.70 -7.35
N ARG A 22 11.30 4.29 -8.28
CA ARG A 22 12.39 3.61 -8.96
C ARG A 22 13.59 3.47 -8.03
N THR A 23 14.17 2.28 -8.02
CA THR A 23 15.44 1.98 -7.35
C THR A 23 16.53 1.71 -8.39
N ASN A 24 17.73 1.29 -7.98
CA ASN A 24 18.83 1.03 -8.92
C ASN A 24 18.50 -0.04 -9.97
N ASN A 25 17.81 -1.12 -9.55
CA ASN A 25 17.52 -2.27 -10.42
C ASN A 25 16.06 -2.68 -10.43
N GLY A 26 15.17 -1.94 -9.74
CA GLY A 26 13.78 -2.32 -9.63
C GLY A 26 12.89 -1.20 -9.11
N TRP A 27 11.89 -1.58 -8.33
CA TRP A 27 10.84 -0.69 -7.89
C TRP A 27 10.43 -0.96 -6.45
N ILE A 28 10.07 0.09 -5.73
CA ILE A 28 9.31 0.04 -4.49
C ILE A 28 7.89 0.48 -4.81
N ILE A 29 6.90 -0.21 -4.27
CA ILE A 29 5.49 0.21 -4.34
C ILE A 29 5.06 0.67 -2.96
N PHE A 30 4.67 1.94 -2.84
CA PHE A 30 4.15 2.52 -1.62
C PHE A 30 2.63 2.58 -1.72
N ASP A 31 1.96 1.80 -0.89
CA ASP A 31 0.55 1.46 -0.88
C ASP A 31 0.07 0.76 -2.17
N VAL A 32 -0.88 -0.14 -2.02
CA VAL A 32 -1.27 -1.08 -3.08
C VAL A 32 -2.77 -1.10 -3.35
N LEU A 33 -3.46 0.00 -3.06
CA LEU A 33 -4.90 0.16 -3.27
C LEU A 33 -5.77 -0.85 -2.47
N MET A 34 -7.07 -0.79 -2.64
CA MET A 34 -8.04 -1.58 -1.88
C MET A 34 -8.22 -3.00 -2.40
N CYS A 35 -8.11 -3.23 -3.71
CA CYS A 35 -8.37 -4.54 -4.29
C CYS A 35 -7.34 -4.96 -5.34
N LYS A 36 -7.24 -6.28 -5.50
CA LYS A 36 -6.30 -6.94 -6.40
C LYS A 36 -6.42 -6.44 -7.84
N GLU A 37 -7.64 -6.34 -8.34
CA GLU A 37 -7.92 -6.01 -9.74
C GLU A 37 -7.48 -4.58 -10.07
N ASN A 38 -7.75 -3.63 -9.19
CA ASN A 38 -7.32 -2.25 -9.39
C ASN A 38 -5.80 -2.11 -9.30
N MET A 39 -5.17 -2.85 -8.37
CA MET A 39 -3.71 -2.85 -8.27
C MET A 39 -3.05 -3.52 -9.48
N GLN A 40 -3.62 -4.60 -10.01
CA GLN A 40 -3.16 -5.20 -11.26
C GLN A 40 -3.25 -4.23 -12.42
N ALA A 41 -4.35 -3.48 -12.53
CA ALA A 41 -4.50 -2.47 -13.57
C ALA A 41 -3.49 -1.32 -13.41
N ALA A 42 -3.26 -0.85 -12.18
CA ALA A 42 -2.26 0.17 -11.87
C ALA A 42 -0.83 -0.31 -12.22
N LYS A 43 -0.49 -1.55 -11.86
CA LYS A 43 0.79 -2.17 -12.21
C LYS A 43 0.95 -2.32 -13.72
N ALA A 44 -0.07 -2.81 -14.43
CA ALA A 44 -0.05 -2.95 -15.87
C ALA A 44 0.17 -1.61 -16.59
N LEU A 45 -0.43 -0.52 -16.07
CA LEU A 45 -0.19 0.82 -16.58
C LEU A 45 1.29 1.22 -16.48
N MET A 46 1.93 0.90 -15.37
CA MET A 46 3.36 1.15 -15.16
C MET A 46 4.22 0.25 -16.06
N GLU A 47 3.88 -1.04 -16.15
CA GLU A 47 4.59 -2.02 -17.01
C GLU A 47 4.50 -1.68 -18.50
N ASN A 48 3.39 -1.11 -18.96
CA ASN A 48 3.24 -0.61 -20.33
C ASN A 48 4.22 0.54 -20.65
N ARG A 49 4.61 1.31 -19.65
CA ARG A 49 5.54 2.44 -19.83
C ARG A 49 7.00 2.03 -19.64
N PHE A 50 7.28 1.17 -18.67
CA PHE A 50 8.64 0.90 -18.20
C PHE A 50 9.12 -0.54 -18.42
N GLY A 51 8.28 -1.41 -18.98
CA GLY A 51 8.52 -2.85 -19.04
C GLY A 51 8.21 -3.56 -17.73
N PRO A 52 8.47 -4.86 -17.62
CA PRO A 52 8.20 -5.65 -16.43
C PRO A 52 8.81 -5.03 -15.18
N LEU A 53 8.02 -4.93 -14.10
CA LEU A 53 8.47 -4.33 -12.85
C LEU A 53 9.05 -5.41 -11.93
N ASP A 54 10.34 -5.30 -11.62
CA ASP A 54 10.98 -6.07 -10.54
C ASP A 54 10.73 -5.35 -9.20
N VAL A 55 9.73 -5.83 -8.44
CA VAL A 55 9.32 -5.21 -7.19
C VAL A 55 10.21 -5.67 -6.04
N LYS A 56 11.10 -4.80 -5.58
CA LYS A 56 12.04 -5.05 -4.48
C LYS A 56 11.36 -4.98 -3.12
N ALA A 57 10.45 -4.02 -2.95
CA ALA A 57 9.69 -3.90 -1.71
C ALA A 57 8.27 -3.35 -1.94
N VAL A 58 7.38 -3.67 -1.02
CA VAL A 58 6.09 -3.03 -0.83
C VAL A 58 6.09 -2.38 0.55
N LEU A 59 5.64 -1.14 0.62
CA LEU A 59 5.47 -0.39 1.86
C LEU A 59 3.98 -0.14 2.09
N TYR A 60 3.47 -0.53 3.25
CA TYR A 60 2.14 -0.12 3.71
C TYR A 60 2.29 1.09 4.62
N SER A 61 1.70 2.22 4.25
CA SER A 61 1.77 3.45 5.06
C SER A 61 1.07 3.27 6.40
N HIS A 62 -0.08 2.64 6.39
CA HIS A 62 -0.91 2.42 7.58
C HIS A 62 -1.89 1.25 7.41
N SER A 63 -2.69 0.99 8.43
CA SER A 63 -3.49 -0.24 8.56
C SER A 63 -4.91 -0.18 7.94
N HIS A 64 -5.26 0.85 7.16
CA HIS A 64 -6.52 0.88 6.42
C HIS A 64 -6.46 0.04 5.14
N VAL A 65 -7.57 -0.60 4.81
CA VAL A 65 -7.63 -1.61 3.74
C VAL A 65 -7.34 -1.08 2.34
N ASP A 66 -7.64 0.17 2.08
CA ASP A 66 -7.39 0.84 0.80
C ASP A 66 -5.90 1.13 0.53
N HIS A 67 -5.02 0.84 1.50
CA HIS A 67 -3.58 0.94 1.37
C HIS A 67 -2.87 -0.42 1.26
N PHE A 68 -3.52 -1.53 1.67
CA PHE A 68 -2.92 -2.86 1.60
C PHE A 68 -3.76 -3.92 0.85
N GLY A 69 -5.05 -3.67 0.62
CA GLY A 69 -5.99 -4.69 0.15
C GLY A 69 -5.68 -5.26 -1.24
N GLY A 70 -4.97 -4.52 -2.08
CA GLY A 70 -4.55 -4.94 -3.42
C GLY A 70 -3.21 -5.69 -3.47
N ALA A 71 -2.65 -6.12 -2.35
CA ALA A 71 -1.30 -6.70 -2.27
C ALA A 71 -1.03 -7.83 -3.28
N GLU A 72 -1.99 -8.74 -3.51
CA GLU A 72 -1.85 -9.81 -4.52
C GLU A 72 -1.92 -9.31 -5.98
N GLY A 73 -2.34 -8.07 -6.19
CA GLY A 73 -2.25 -7.40 -7.49
C GLY A 73 -0.87 -6.81 -7.74
N ALA A 74 -0.15 -6.45 -6.68
CA ALA A 74 1.19 -5.88 -6.74
C ALA A 74 2.27 -6.95 -6.94
N ILE A 75 2.19 -8.04 -6.17
CA ILE A 75 3.23 -9.08 -6.08
C ILE A 75 2.64 -10.49 -6.00
N ASP A 76 3.46 -11.49 -6.36
CA ASP A 76 3.15 -12.90 -6.12
C ASP A 76 3.56 -13.28 -4.69
N ARG A 77 2.65 -13.94 -3.94
CA ARG A 77 2.92 -14.48 -2.59
C ARG A 77 4.15 -15.39 -2.53
N ASN A 78 4.42 -16.14 -3.59
CA ASN A 78 5.56 -17.05 -3.65
C ASN A 78 6.90 -16.31 -3.78
N ASN A 79 6.86 -15.02 -4.15
CA ASN A 79 8.05 -14.17 -4.26
C ASN A 79 8.27 -13.28 -3.02
N VAL A 80 7.53 -13.49 -1.94
CA VAL A 80 7.68 -12.74 -0.69
C VAL A 80 8.86 -13.27 0.12
N ALA A 81 9.63 -12.38 0.73
CA ALA A 81 10.77 -12.73 1.58
C ALA A 81 10.32 -13.48 2.85
N ASP A 82 11.21 -14.30 3.40
CA ASP A 82 10.94 -15.06 4.61
C ASP A 82 10.99 -14.15 5.86
N PRO A 83 9.87 -13.97 6.59
CA PRO A 83 9.81 -13.09 7.76
C PRO A 83 10.63 -13.58 8.96
N SER A 84 11.12 -14.85 8.94
CA SER A 84 12.00 -15.36 10.00
C SER A 84 13.44 -14.84 9.90
N LEU A 85 13.80 -14.25 8.75
CA LEU A 85 15.12 -13.69 8.52
C LEU A 85 15.20 -12.24 9.02
N SER A 86 16.42 -11.79 9.36
CA SER A 86 16.64 -10.37 9.60
C SER A 86 16.35 -9.55 8.33
N VAL A 87 16.00 -8.28 8.49
CA VAL A 87 15.65 -7.39 7.35
C VAL A 87 16.77 -7.33 6.31
N ASP A 88 18.05 -7.29 6.75
CA ASP A 88 19.19 -7.29 5.82
C ASP A 88 19.25 -8.56 4.97
N LYS A 89 18.98 -9.73 5.58
CA LYS A 89 18.93 -11.01 4.87
C LYS A 89 17.74 -11.09 3.94
N GLN A 90 16.59 -10.53 4.33
CA GLN A 90 15.43 -10.42 3.46
C GLN A 90 15.75 -9.56 2.22
N LEU A 91 16.34 -8.38 2.41
CA LEU A 91 16.74 -7.48 1.31
C LEU A 91 17.78 -8.12 0.38
N ALA A 92 18.69 -8.92 0.93
CA ALA A 92 19.69 -9.65 0.16
C ALA A 92 19.15 -10.91 -0.55
N SER A 93 17.94 -11.36 -0.25
CA SER A 93 17.37 -12.62 -0.77
C SER A 93 16.95 -12.57 -2.24
N GLY A 94 16.83 -11.38 -2.82
CA GLY A 94 16.25 -11.18 -4.15
C GLY A 94 14.73 -11.31 -4.22
N LYS A 95 14.06 -11.51 -3.08
CA LYS A 95 12.60 -11.57 -2.95
C LYS A 95 12.03 -10.23 -2.51
N THR A 96 10.74 -10.04 -2.72
CA THR A 96 10.04 -8.82 -2.31
C THR A 96 9.88 -8.76 -0.79
N VAL A 97 10.37 -7.68 -0.18
CA VAL A 97 10.19 -7.40 1.24
C VAL A 97 8.92 -6.58 1.42
N ILE A 98 8.12 -6.88 2.44
CA ILE A 98 6.93 -6.10 2.78
C ILE A 98 7.17 -5.41 4.12
N LEU A 99 7.18 -4.09 4.09
CA LEU A 99 7.42 -3.23 5.25
C LEU A 99 6.12 -2.56 5.68
N ALA A 100 5.88 -2.49 6.96
CA ALA A 100 4.73 -1.81 7.54
C ALA A 100 5.08 -1.23 8.92
N PRO A 101 4.33 -0.24 9.43
CA PRO A 101 4.55 0.28 10.78
C PRO A 101 4.26 -0.77 11.85
N LYS A 102 4.96 -0.70 12.97
CA LYS A 102 4.78 -1.59 14.12
C LYS A 102 3.31 -1.69 14.54
N GLY A 103 2.84 -2.91 14.72
CA GLY A 103 1.44 -3.21 15.09
C GLY A 103 0.46 -3.23 13.92
N PHE A 104 0.93 -3.06 12.68
CA PHE A 104 0.11 -3.03 11.48
C PHE A 104 -0.86 -4.21 11.39
N LEU A 105 -0.36 -5.44 11.49
CA LEU A 105 -1.18 -6.64 11.30
C LEU A 105 -2.33 -6.72 12.32
N LYS A 106 -2.04 -6.39 13.58
CA LYS A 106 -3.05 -6.34 14.65
C LYS A 106 -4.18 -5.36 14.30
N HIS A 107 -3.84 -4.15 13.90
CA HIS A 107 -4.83 -3.10 13.63
C HIS A 107 -5.60 -3.35 12.34
N ALA A 108 -4.94 -3.85 11.29
CA ALA A 108 -5.60 -4.27 10.06
C ALA A 108 -6.65 -5.37 10.31
N ILE A 109 -6.33 -6.38 11.13
CA ILE A 109 -7.29 -7.45 11.50
C ILE A 109 -8.41 -6.91 12.40
N CYS A 110 -8.09 -6.08 13.39
CA CYS A 110 -9.10 -5.50 14.27
C CYS A 110 -10.14 -4.70 13.49
N GLU A 111 -9.72 -3.89 12.55
CA GLU A 111 -10.62 -3.04 11.77
C GLU A 111 -11.43 -3.83 10.73
N ASN A 112 -10.76 -4.69 9.96
CA ASN A 112 -11.38 -5.32 8.79
C ASN A 112 -12.05 -6.66 9.09
N VAL A 113 -11.66 -7.35 10.16
CA VAL A 113 -12.25 -8.64 10.56
C VAL A 113 -13.17 -8.46 11.76
N TYR A 114 -12.67 -7.98 12.89
CA TYR A 114 -13.50 -7.87 14.10
C TYR A 114 -14.57 -6.77 13.98
N ALA A 115 -14.21 -5.60 13.50
CA ALA A 115 -15.13 -4.48 13.30
C ALA A 115 -15.79 -4.48 11.91
N GLY A 116 -15.40 -5.37 11.01
CA GLY A 116 -15.67 -5.38 9.57
C GLY A 116 -17.09 -4.97 9.16
N ILE A 117 -18.15 -5.60 9.72
CA ILE A 117 -19.54 -5.25 9.40
C ILE A 117 -19.88 -3.83 9.90
N ALA A 118 -19.39 -3.42 11.07
CA ALA A 118 -19.62 -2.08 11.60
C ALA A 118 -18.92 -1.03 10.73
N MET A 119 -17.69 -1.31 10.28
CA MET A 119 -16.94 -0.45 9.35
C MET A 119 -17.63 -0.34 7.99
N ALA A 120 -18.11 -1.45 7.43
CA ALA A 120 -18.86 -1.43 6.17
C ALA A 120 -20.13 -0.57 6.25
N ARG A 121 -20.86 -0.64 7.36
CA ARG A 121 -22.03 0.21 7.59
C ARG A 121 -21.67 1.70 7.71
N ARG A 122 -20.59 2.01 8.43
CA ARG A 122 -20.09 3.39 8.53
C ARG A 122 -19.66 3.93 7.18
N ALA A 123 -18.96 3.13 6.38
CA ALA A 123 -18.53 3.50 5.02
C ALA A 123 -19.72 3.89 4.13
N GLN A 124 -20.87 3.22 4.24
CA GLN A 124 -22.07 3.59 3.50
C GLN A 124 -22.53 5.02 3.80
N TYR A 125 -22.50 5.43 5.06
CA TYR A 125 -22.84 6.80 5.46
C TYR A 125 -21.74 7.80 5.10
N GLN A 126 -20.48 7.41 5.30
CA GLN A 126 -19.34 8.28 5.04
C GLN A 126 -19.20 8.62 3.55
N TYR A 127 -19.37 7.63 2.68
CA TYR A 127 -19.10 7.75 1.25
C TYR A 127 -20.34 7.82 0.37
N GLY A 128 -21.52 7.65 0.94
CA GLY A 128 -22.77 7.66 0.18
C GLY A 128 -22.85 6.54 -0.88
N THR A 129 -22.26 5.39 -0.62
CA THR A 129 -22.14 4.28 -1.60
C THR A 129 -23.47 3.70 -2.07
N VAL A 130 -24.54 3.93 -1.30
CA VAL A 130 -25.90 3.49 -1.64
C VAL A 130 -26.71 4.52 -2.43
N LEU A 131 -26.16 5.73 -2.62
CA LEU A 131 -26.81 6.77 -3.41
C LEU A 131 -26.62 6.51 -4.89
N GLU A 132 -27.62 6.86 -5.71
CA GLU A 132 -27.48 6.83 -7.14
C GLU A 132 -26.38 7.78 -7.62
N LYS A 133 -25.64 7.36 -8.65
CA LYS A 133 -24.62 8.21 -9.27
C LYS A 133 -25.29 9.32 -10.07
N GLY A 134 -24.90 10.55 -9.80
CA GLY A 134 -25.43 11.72 -10.50
C GLY A 134 -25.45 12.97 -9.61
N GLU A 135 -25.90 14.08 -10.19
CA GLU A 135 -25.92 15.40 -9.54
C GLU A 135 -26.80 15.48 -8.27
N LYS A 136 -27.79 14.58 -8.17
CA LYS A 136 -28.71 14.49 -7.00
C LYS A 136 -28.34 13.40 -6.01
N GLY A 137 -27.22 12.71 -6.23
CA GLY A 137 -26.73 11.61 -5.41
C GLY A 137 -25.23 11.69 -5.18
N ALA A 138 -24.49 10.62 -5.53
CA ALA A 138 -23.06 10.56 -5.35
C ALA A 138 -22.33 10.84 -6.68
N LEU A 139 -21.48 11.89 -6.70
CA LEU A 139 -20.54 12.16 -7.81
C LEU A 139 -19.16 11.59 -7.51
N SER A 140 -18.73 11.69 -6.24
CA SER A 140 -17.47 11.16 -5.74
C SER A 140 -17.63 10.86 -4.24
N ILE A 141 -16.62 10.26 -3.63
CA ILE A 141 -16.58 10.02 -2.19
C ILE A 141 -15.76 11.08 -1.44
N GLY A 142 -15.40 12.17 -2.11
CA GLY A 142 -14.60 13.27 -1.55
C GLY A 142 -13.11 13.05 -1.71
N ILE A 143 -12.58 11.98 -1.17
CA ILE A 143 -11.16 11.61 -1.24
C ILE A 143 -10.79 10.87 -2.55
N GLY A 144 -11.77 10.41 -3.31
CA GLY A 144 -11.58 9.70 -4.59
C GLY A 144 -12.88 9.61 -5.38
N MET A 145 -12.84 8.97 -6.53
CA MET A 145 -13.99 8.82 -7.42
C MET A 145 -15.02 7.81 -6.88
N GLY A 146 -14.56 6.82 -6.12
CA GLY A 146 -15.40 5.78 -5.56
C GLY A 146 -14.59 4.75 -4.79
N GLN A 147 -15.30 3.93 -4.03
CA GLN A 147 -14.72 2.77 -3.38
C GLN A 147 -14.69 1.62 -4.39
N SER A 148 -13.51 1.02 -4.60
CA SER A 148 -13.40 -0.12 -5.49
C SER A 148 -14.08 -1.37 -4.92
N THR A 149 -14.50 -2.24 -5.81
CA THR A 149 -15.06 -3.56 -5.49
C THR A 149 -14.24 -4.62 -6.20
N GLY A 150 -13.74 -5.60 -5.46
CA GLY A 150 -12.90 -6.66 -5.99
C GLY A 150 -12.38 -7.55 -4.89
N GLN A 151 -11.39 -8.37 -5.20
CA GLN A 151 -10.76 -9.25 -4.23
C GLN A 151 -9.83 -8.46 -3.31
N VAL A 152 -10.22 -8.33 -2.04
CA VAL A 152 -9.35 -7.79 -1.00
C VAL A 152 -8.41 -8.90 -0.53
N SER A 153 -7.13 -8.58 -0.42
CA SER A 153 -6.08 -9.50 0.03
C SER A 153 -5.21 -8.84 1.10
N LEU A 154 -4.68 -9.65 1.99
CA LEU A 154 -3.65 -9.20 2.92
C LEU A 154 -2.46 -10.15 2.80
N ILE A 155 -1.31 -9.60 2.44
CA ILE A 155 -0.03 -10.28 2.64
C ILE A 155 0.62 -9.63 3.86
N ALA A 156 0.84 -10.44 4.90
CA ALA A 156 1.42 -9.94 6.13
C ALA A 156 2.79 -9.30 5.87
N PRO A 157 3.12 -8.19 6.57
CA PRO A 157 4.46 -7.61 6.47
C PRO A 157 5.51 -8.64 6.86
N THR A 158 6.62 -8.64 6.14
CA THR A 158 7.78 -9.47 6.47
C THR A 158 8.66 -8.82 7.52
N TYR A 159 8.54 -7.50 7.67
CA TYR A 159 9.22 -6.73 8.69
C TYR A 159 8.39 -5.51 9.11
N GLU A 160 8.21 -5.33 10.41
CA GLU A 160 7.55 -4.16 10.98
C GLU A 160 8.61 -3.11 11.38
N ILE A 161 8.42 -1.87 10.89
CA ILE A 161 9.25 -0.73 11.23
C ILE A 161 8.93 -0.29 12.66
N GLY A 162 9.90 -0.38 13.54
CA GLY A 162 9.86 0.11 14.91
C GLY A 162 10.70 1.38 15.08
N GLU A 163 10.78 1.86 16.33
CA GLU A 163 11.57 3.05 16.66
C GLU A 163 13.09 2.81 16.56
N ASP A 164 13.50 1.55 16.58
CA ASP A 164 14.89 1.08 16.54
C ASP A 164 15.46 0.96 15.12
N VAL A 165 14.62 1.10 14.08
CA VAL A 165 15.05 1.04 12.67
C VAL A 165 14.56 2.26 11.92
N PRO A 166 15.16 3.45 12.14
CA PRO A 166 14.73 4.68 11.49
C PRO A 166 15.07 4.74 10.00
N LYS A 167 16.03 3.92 9.52
CA LYS A 167 16.53 3.94 8.13
C LYS A 167 16.74 2.55 7.57
N LEU A 168 16.43 2.38 6.28
CA LEU A 168 16.79 1.21 5.48
C LEU A 168 17.30 1.66 4.12
N THR A 169 18.19 0.86 3.52
CA THR A 169 18.58 1.02 2.12
C THR A 169 18.02 -0.15 1.33
N ILE A 170 17.14 0.14 0.38
CA ILE A 170 16.49 -0.85 -0.48
C ILE A 170 16.98 -0.65 -1.91
N ASP A 171 17.71 -1.62 -2.46
CA ASP A 171 18.26 -1.58 -3.81
C ASP A 171 18.90 -0.22 -4.16
N GLY A 172 19.72 0.29 -3.23
CA GLY A 172 20.47 1.54 -3.36
C GLY A 172 19.70 2.82 -3.02
N LEU A 173 18.42 2.74 -2.69
CA LEU A 173 17.62 3.88 -2.25
C LEU A 173 17.53 3.92 -0.73
N GLU A 174 18.03 4.99 -0.11
CA GLU A 174 17.88 5.22 1.33
C GLU A 174 16.48 5.74 1.66
N ILE A 175 15.88 5.18 2.69
CA ILE A 175 14.56 5.56 3.19
C ILE A 175 14.65 5.77 4.70
N GLU A 176 14.19 6.92 5.17
CA GLU A 176 14.01 7.22 6.59
C GLU A 176 12.54 7.05 6.96
N PHE A 177 12.26 6.36 8.06
CA PHE A 177 10.90 6.12 8.52
C PHE A 177 10.59 6.94 9.77
N GLN A 178 9.39 7.52 9.79
CA GLN A 178 8.85 8.20 10.95
C GLN A 178 7.54 7.54 11.34
N LEU A 179 7.49 6.92 12.51
CA LEU A 179 6.22 6.42 13.06
C LEU A 179 5.34 7.57 13.50
N THR A 180 4.08 7.54 13.08
CA THR A 180 3.06 8.54 13.39
C THR A 180 1.77 7.90 13.91
N PRO A 181 1.85 7.06 14.97
CA PRO A 181 0.72 6.28 15.44
C PRO A 181 -0.44 7.18 15.90
N GLY A 182 -1.66 6.87 15.46
CA GLY A 182 -2.87 7.58 15.87
C GLY A 182 -3.12 8.91 15.15
N THR A 183 -2.44 9.17 14.03
CA THR A 183 -2.78 10.30 13.16
C THR A 183 -4.01 9.97 12.32
N GLU A 184 -3.92 9.10 11.33
CA GLU A 184 -5.06 8.57 10.58
C GLU A 184 -5.45 7.17 11.07
N ALA A 185 -4.44 6.32 11.31
CA ALA A 185 -4.61 4.96 11.81
C ALA A 185 -3.75 4.70 13.06
N PRO A 186 -4.11 3.68 13.88
CA PRO A 186 -3.33 3.33 15.07
C PRO A 186 -1.90 2.87 14.75
N ALA A 187 -1.70 2.22 13.61
CA ALA A 187 -0.39 1.87 13.07
C ALA A 187 -0.17 2.64 11.78
N GLU A 188 0.74 3.61 11.81
CA GLU A 188 1.00 4.51 10.71
C GLU A 188 2.45 4.98 10.68
N MET A 189 2.99 5.20 9.48
CA MET A 189 4.33 5.75 9.27
C MET A 189 4.40 6.61 8.03
N ASN A 190 5.27 7.61 8.07
CA ASN A 190 5.76 8.32 6.91
C ASN A 190 7.09 7.73 6.44
N ALA A 191 7.35 7.80 5.14
CA ALA A 191 8.64 7.47 4.54
C ALA A 191 9.24 8.72 3.88
N TYR A 192 10.46 9.06 4.26
CA TYR A 192 11.21 10.16 3.68
C TYR A 192 12.35 9.59 2.81
N PHE A 193 12.46 10.12 1.61
CA PHE A 193 13.47 9.76 0.62
C PHE A 193 14.45 10.93 0.50
N PRO A 194 15.63 10.89 1.15
CA PRO A 194 16.51 12.04 1.22
C PRO A 194 17.12 12.43 -0.14
N LYS A 195 17.34 11.49 -1.06
CA LYS A 195 17.70 11.71 -2.49
C LYS A 195 17.82 10.39 -3.25
#